data_1d0965141b3914e4943bc5317042bce5
#
_entry.id   1d0965141b3914e4943bc5317042bce5
#
_cell.length_a   1.000
_cell.length_b   1.000
_cell.length_c   1.000
_cell.angle_alpha   90.00
_cell.angle_beta   90.00
_cell.angle_gamma   90.00
#
_symmetry.space_group_name_H-M   'P 1'
#
loop_
_entity.id
_entity.type
_entity.pdbx_description
1 polymer ?
#
loop_
_entity_poly.entity_id
_entity_poly.type
_entity_poly.pdbx_seq_one_letter_code
_entity_poly.pdbx_strand_id
1 'polypeptide(L)'
;MVRAIVGANWGDEGKGKITDMLASESDIVVRFQGGANAGHTIINDYGRFALHLLPSGVCTPGVVNVLGPGVALDIEFFLKELAAIEQQGLPAPKILISERAQVLMPYHVALDCYEEERLGKNSFGSTKSGIAPFYGDKFQKIGLQLCQLYYPDVLREKLAHALDIKNAMIVNLYHREPVDLEALIVKLTELAERIRPYVADTDAYMMQAVREGKKILLEGQLGTLRDPDHGIYPMVTSSSPLAGYGPVGAGVPVWSIKEVIAVTKAYSSCVGAGPFTTELFGDEAEELRKRGGDRGEYGATTGRPRRVGWFDCVATRYGCEMQGATEVAMTNLDVLGYLDEIPVCVAYELNGERVDHFPVTPKLEQCKPIYVKLPGWKCDTRGIKSFDELPENARHYIEFLEKEVGCPFKLISNGPRRDEIIYR
;
A
#
# COMPACT_ATOMS: atom_id res chain seq x y z
N MET A 1 22.62 1.48 1.92
CA MET A 1 21.82 0.29 2.33
C MET A 1 20.37 0.51 1.90
N VAL A 2 19.75 -0.46 1.23
CA VAL A 2 18.35 -0.38 0.78
C VAL A 2 17.49 -1.26 1.66
N ARG A 3 16.40 -0.67 2.23
CA ARG A 3 15.33 -1.34 2.96
C ARG A 3 14.05 -1.29 2.14
N ALA A 4 13.21 -2.31 2.23
CA ALA A 4 11.85 -2.27 1.68
C ALA A 4 10.84 -2.41 2.81
N ILE A 5 9.81 -1.56 2.82
CA ILE A 5 8.65 -1.70 3.70
C ILE A 5 7.43 -2.08 2.88
N VAL A 6 6.81 -3.19 3.23
CA VAL A 6 5.73 -3.83 2.47
C VAL A 6 4.64 -4.36 3.39
N GLY A 7 3.46 -4.64 2.87
CA GLY A 7 2.37 -5.24 3.63
C GLY A 7 2.40 -6.76 3.56
N ALA A 8 2.25 -7.43 4.70
CA ALA A 8 2.17 -8.89 4.75
C ALA A 8 0.82 -9.42 4.25
N ASN A 9 -0.29 -8.69 4.43
CA ASN A 9 -1.64 -9.19 4.25
C ASN A 9 -2.42 -8.44 3.16
N TRP A 10 -3.55 -7.80 3.54
CA TRP A 10 -4.50 -7.16 2.60
C TRP A 10 -4.20 -5.70 2.27
N GLY A 11 -3.21 -5.07 2.92
CA GLY A 11 -2.74 -3.73 2.55
C GLY A 11 -3.03 -2.61 3.56
N ASP A 12 -3.78 -2.88 4.61
CA ASP A 12 -4.23 -1.89 5.61
C ASP A 12 -3.49 -2.03 6.95
N GLU A 13 -2.24 -2.50 6.91
CA GLU A 13 -1.47 -2.90 8.08
C GLU A 13 -0.88 -1.72 8.87
N GLY A 14 -1.03 -0.47 8.41
CA GLY A 14 -0.47 0.71 9.09
C GLY A 14 0.97 1.02 8.69
N LYS A 15 1.37 0.67 7.46
CA LYS A 15 2.71 0.95 6.89
C LYS A 15 3.13 2.41 7.01
N GLY A 16 2.20 3.36 6.82
CA GLY A 16 2.51 4.79 6.84
C GLY A 16 3.23 5.26 8.11
N LYS A 17 2.80 4.78 9.28
CA LYS A 17 3.46 5.08 10.56
C LYS A 17 4.90 4.55 10.59
N ILE A 18 5.09 3.29 10.21
CA ILE A 18 6.42 2.66 10.21
C ILE A 18 7.32 3.32 9.17
N THR A 19 6.77 3.65 8.00
CA THR A 19 7.52 4.38 6.96
C THR A 19 7.94 5.77 7.42
N ASP A 20 7.06 6.52 8.07
CA ASP A 20 7.36 7.86 8.60
C ASP A 20 8.48 7.81 9.66
N MET A 21 8.46 6.80 10.53
CA MET A 21 9.53 6.57 11.50
C MET A 21 10.86 6.26 10.79
N LEU A 22 10.87 5.30 9.85
CA LEU A 22 12.07 4.90 9.12
C LEU A 22 12.57 5.98 8.14
N ALA A 23 11.69 6.85 7.66
CA ALA A 23 12.06 7.98 6.81
C ALA A 23 13.05 8.92 7.52
N SER A 24 12.89 9.09 8.84
CA SER A 24 13.82 9.93 9.63
C SER A 24 15.26 9.36 9.71
N GLU A 25 15.43 8.09 9.41
CA GLU A 25 16.73 7.39 9.38
C GLU A 25 17.26 7.23 7.95
N SER A 26 16.53 7.73 6.94
CA SER A 26 16.79 7.49 5.52
C SER A 26 17.24 8.77 4.83
N ASP A 27 18.12 8.63 3.85
CA ASP A 27 18.49 9.74 2.94
C ASP A 27 17.46 9.92 1.82
N ILE A 28 16.83 8.81 1.40
CA ILE A 28 15.91 8.77 0.26
C ILE A 28 14.73 7.85 0.59
N VAL A 29 13.50 8.31 0.29
CA VAL A 29 12.29 7.47 0.32
C VAL A 29 11.72 7.37 -1.09
N VAL A 30 11.43 6.15 -1.55
CA VAL A 30 11.01 5.87 -2.92
C VAL A 30 9.68 5.15 -2.94
N ARG A 31 8.67 5.72 -3.60
CA ARG A 31 7.47 4.98 -4.03
C ARG A 31 7.81 4.20 -5.29
N PHE A 32 7.64 2.90 -5.29
CA PHE A 32 8.07 2.04 -6.40
C PHE A 32 6.92 1.42 -7.20
N GLN A 33 5.66 1.50 -6.71
CA GLN A 33 4.51 0.91 -7.39
C GLN A 33 3.19 1.58 -6.97
N GLY A 34 2.10 1.27 -7.71
CA GLY A 34 0.78 1.80 -7.44
C GLY A 34 0.65 3.28 -7.80
N GLY A 35 -0.38 3.92 -7.31
CA GLY A 35 -0.69 5.32 -7.55
C GLY A 35 -1.42 5.93 -6.36
N ALA A 36 -2.41 6.78 -6.60
CA ALA A 36 -3.20 7.44 -5.57
C ALA A 36 -4.33 6.57 -4.98
N ASN A 37 -4.30 5.25 -5.20
CA ASN A 37 -5.36 4.32 -4.78
C ASN A 37 -5.28 3.85 -3.32
N ALA A 38 -4.16 4.08 -2.63
CA ALA A 38 -3.98 3.68 -1.22
C ALA A 38 -3.57 4.88 -0.37
N GLY A 39 -4.22 5.07 0.77
CA GLY A 39 -3.91 6.16 1.70
C GLY A 39 -2.95 5.72 2.80
N HIS A 40 -1.91 6.53 3.05
CA HIS A 40 -1.00 6.40 4.18
C HIS A 40 -1.29 7.52 5.19
N THR A 41 -1.73 7.15 6.39
CA THR A 41 -1.89 8.14 7.46
C THR A 41 -0.60 8.24 8.27
N ILE A 42 -0.13 9.47 8.44
CA ILE A 42 1.05 9.83 9.23
C ILE A 42 0.61 10.79 10.33
N ILE A 43 1.06 10.54 11.56
CA ILE A 43 0.84 11.42 12.70
C ILE A 43 2.20 11.73 13.33
N ASN A 44 2.64 12.97 13.17
CA ASN A 44 3.92 13.45 13.68
C ASN A 44 3.78 14.87 14.27
N ASP A 45 4.90 15.51 14.60
CA ASP A 45 4.92 16.82 15.24
C ASP A 45 4.37 17.96 14.37
N TYR A 46 4.32 17.79 13.05
CA TYR A 46 3.72 18.73 12.10
C TYR A 46 2.20 18.57 11.97
N GLY A 47 1.64 17.46 12.46
CA GLY A 47 0.21 17.20 12.39
C GLY A 47 -0.15 15.81 11.85
N ARG A 48 -1.36 15.75 11.26
CA ARG A 48 -1.91 14.54 10.67
C ARG A 48 -2.01 14.70 9.15
N PHE A 49 -1.37 13.79 8.43
CA PHE A 49 -1.33 13.76 6.96
C PHE A 49 -1.96 12.47 6.45
N ALA A 50 -2.73 12.60 5.38
CA ALA A 50 -3.25 11.45 4.62
C ALA A 50 -2.65 11.52 3.22
N LEU A 51 -1.51 10.84 3.02
CA LEU A 51 -0.81 10.78 1.75
C LEU A 51 -1.31 9.60 0.91
N HIS A 52 -1.39 9.79 -0.39
CA HIS A 52 -1.80 8.75 -1.33
C HIS A 52 -0.73 8.47 -2.39
N LEU A 53 -0.26 9.50 -3.06
CA LEU A 53 0.74 9.40 -4.13
C LEU A 53 2.15 9.78 -3.65
N LEU A 54 2.26 10.83 -2.85
CA LEU A 54 3.55 11.28 -2.34
C LEU A 54 4.17 10.24 -1.39
N PRO A 55 5.51 10.08 -1.41
CA PRO A 55 6.22 9.27 -0.42
C PRO A 55 6.05 9.84 0.99
N SER A 56 6.02 8.96 2.00
CA SER A 56 5.89 9.39 3.41
C SER A 56 7.05 10.27 3.90
N GLY A 57 8.20 10.19 3.25
CA GLY A 57 9.37 11.02 3.54
C GLY A 57 9.18 12.54 3.30
N VAL A 58 8.12 12.96 2.61
CA VAL A 58 7.80 14.40 2.44
C VAL A 58 7.51 15.10 3.78
N CYS A 59 7.13 14.33 4.80
CA CYS A 59 6.92 14.83 6.15
C CYS A 59 8.22 14.91 6.99
N THR A 60 9.38 14.57 6.41
CA THR A 60 10.68 14.57 7.10
C THR A 60 11.64 15.51 6.38
N PRO A 61 12.04 16.65 6.99
CA PRO A 61 12.98 17.58 6.38
C PRO A 61 14.31 16.93 6.02
N GLY A 62 14.85 17.29 4.85
CA GLY A 62 16.16 16.82 4.37
C GLY A 62 16.13 15.50 3.59
N VAL A 63 15.05 14.74 3.65
CA VAL A 63 14.87 13.51 2.89
C VAL A 63 14.52 13.80 1.44
N VAL A 64 15.15 13.07 0.51
CA VAL A 64 14.80 13.11 -0.91
C VAL A 64 13.67 12.11 -1.17
N ASN A 65 12.60 12.56 -1.80
CA ASN A 65 11.41 11.77 -2.09
C ASN A 65 11.37 11.44 -3.58
N VAL A 66 11.27 10.16 -3.93
CA VAL A 66 11.31 9.73 -5.32
C VAL A 66 10.01 9.02 -5.69
N LEU A 67 9.37 9.46 -6.77
CA LEU A 67 8.36 8.69 -7.48
C LEU A 67 9.07 7.91 -8.59
N GLY A 68 9.25 6.61 -8.39
CA GLY A 68 10.01 5.74 -9.29
C GLY A 68 9.27 5.38 -10.58
N PRO A 69 9.95 4.72 -11.54
CA PRO A 69 9.38 4.35 -12.85
C PRO A 69 8.19 3.38 -12.76
N GLY A 70 8.03 2.69 -11.63
CA GLY A 70 6.92 1.75 -11.40
C GLY A 70 5.60 2.41 -11.00
N VAL A 71 5.59 3.71 -10.69
CA VAL A 71 4.40 4.43 -10.18
C VAL A 71 3.43 4.80 -11.31
N ALA A 72 2.14 4.70 -11.03
CA ALA A 72 1.07 5.29 -11.85
C ALA A 72 0.95 6.77 -11.48
N LEU A 73 1.52 7.65 -12.29
CA LEU A 73 1.63 9.07 -12.01
C LEU A 73 0.37 9.83 -12.40
N ASP A 74 -0.48 10.14 -11.44
CA ASP A 74 -1.56 11.13 -11.59
C ASP A 74 -1.00 12.52 -11.29
N ILE A 75 -0.77 13.34 -12.33
CA ILE A 75 -0.14 14.66 -12.21
C ILE A 75 -1.04 15.63 -11.46
N GLU A 76 -2.34 15.61 -11.70
CA GLU A 76 -3.28 16.52 -11.02
C GLU A 76 -3.35 16.19 -9.52
N PHE A 77 -3.39 14.89 -9.20
CA PHE A 77 -3.40 14.43 -7.82
C PHE A 77 -2.08 14.79 -7.11
N PHE A 78 -0.94 14.59 -7.78
CA PHE A 78 0.37 14.99 -7.27
C PHE A 78 0.40 16.48 -6.88
N LEU A 79 -0.01 17.35 -7.79
CA LEU A 79 -0.02 18.79 -7.57
C LEU A 79 -0.98 19.21 -6.43
N LYS A 80 -2.13 18.55 -6.35
CA LYS A 80 -3.12 18.77 -5.28
C LYS A 80 -2.56 18.36 -3.91
N GLU A 81 -1.93 17.19 -3.84
CA GLU A 81 -1.39 16.66 -2.59
C GLU A 81 -0.19 17.49 -2.12
N LEU A 82 0.68 17.91 -3.04
CA LEU A 82 1.79 18.81 -2.75
C LEU A 82 1.32 20.15 -2.18
N ALA A 83 0.32 20.78 -2.81
CA ALA A 83 -0.26 22.01 -2.32
C ALA A 83 -0.89 21.86 -0.92
N ALA A 84 -1.50 20.71 -0.63
CA ALA A 84 -2.07 20.44 0.69
C ALA A 84 -1.00 20.35 1.79
N ILE A 85 0.18 19.78 1.47
CA ILE A 85 1.32 19.72 2.40
C ILE A 85 1.88 21.11 2.67
N GLU A 86 2.07 21.91 1.63
CA GLU A 86 2.55 23.30 1.75
C GLU A 86 1.64 24.16 2.61
N GLN A 87 0.32 24.01 2.44
CA GLN A 87 -0.68 24.74 3.26
C GLN A 87 -0.64 24.35 4.75
N GLN A 88 -0.17 23.17 5.09
CA GLN A 88 0.01 22.74 6.48
C GLN A 88 1.32 23.22 7.10
N GLY A 89 2.11 24.01 6.37
CA GLY A 89 3.31 24.66 6.88
C GLY A 89 4.55 23.74 6.95
N LEU A 90 4.54 22.60 6.25
CA LEU A 90 5.77 21.83 6.09
C LEU A 90 6.75 22.57 5.17
N PRO A 91 8.06 22.48 5.43
CA PRO A 91 9.08 22.93 4.49
C PRO A 91 8.89 22.25 3.13
N ALA A 92 9.12 22.97 2.04
CA ALA A 92 9.02 22.43 0.69
C ALA A 92 9.85 21.15 0.55
N PRO A 93 9.21 19.99 0.29
CA PRO A 93 9.92 18.73 0.23
C PRO A 93 10.77 18.63 -1.04
N LYS A 94 11.93 17.98 -0.95
CA LYS A 94 12.72 17.65 -2.12
C LYS A 94 12.12 16.42 -2.81
N ILE A 95 11.60 16.59 -4.03
CA ILE A 95 10.90 15.54 -4.78
C ILE A 95 11.56 15.36 -6.14
N LEU A 96 11.73 14.11 -6.56
CA LEU A 96 12.13 13.70 -7.90
C LEU A 96 11.08 12.75 -8.48
N ILE A 97 10.65 13.01 -9.71
CA ILE A 97 9.70 12.15 -10.44
C ILE A 97 10.46 11.53 -11.62
N SER A 98 10.38 10.21 -11.72
CA SER A 98 11.01 9.52 -12.84
C SER A 98 10.43 9.97 -14.19
N GLU A 99 11.29 10.38 -15.10
CA GLU A 99 10.91 10.65 -16.48
C GLU A 99 10.36 9.42 -17.21
N ARG A 100 10.64 8.21 -16.69
CA ARG A 100 10.13 6.91 -17.17
C ARG A 100 8.81 6.50 -16.53
N ALA A 101 8.36 7.16 -15.45
CA ALA A 101 7.05 6.90 -14.88
C ALA A 101 5.97 7.11 -15.94
N GLN A 102 4.97 6.22 -15.96
CA GLN A 102 3.86 6.41 -16.90
C GLN A 102 2.77 7.28 -16.28
N VAL A 103 2.13 8.08 -17.13
CA VAL A 103 1.12 9.03 -16.72
C VAL A 103 -0.25 8.36 -16.68
N LEU A 104 -0.92 8.48 -15.54
CA LEU A 104 -2.31 8.08 -15.38
C LEU A 104 -3.21 9.15 -16.02
N MET A 105 -3.93 8.76 -17.07
CA MET A 105 -4.77 9.63 -17.85
C MET A 105 -6.17 9.80 -17.24
N PRO A 106 -6.86 10.93 -17.48
CA PRO A 106 -8.23 11.13 -17.01
C PRO A 106 -9.18 10.02 -17.48
N TYR A 107 -8.98 9.47 -18.68
CA TYR A 107 -9.81 8.39 -19.19
C TYR A 107 -9.60 7.06 -18.43
N HIS A 108 -8.45 6.84 -17.78
CA HIS A 108 -8.27 5.67 -16.91
C HIS A 108 -9.21 5.73 -15.71
N VAL A 109 -9.35 6.90 -15.09
CA VAL A 109 -10.28 7.12 -13.97
C VAL A 109 -11.72 6.93 -14.44
N ALA A 110 -12.07 7.50 -15.59
CA ALA A 110 -13.39 7.35 -16.17
C ALA A 110 -13.74 5.87 -16.47
N LEU A 111 -12.82 5.14 -17.10
CA LEU A 111 -13.00 3.72 -17.43
C LEU A 111 -13.15 2.84 -16.18
N ASP A 112 -12.40 3.10 -15.12
CA ASP A 112 -12.52 2.41 -13.84
C ASP A 112 -13.91 2.64 -13.22
N CYS A 113 -14.41 3.88 -13.26
CA CYS A 113 -15.77 4.21 -12.82
C CYS A 113 -16.83 3.51 -13.67
N TYR A 114 -16.71 3.56 -14.99
CA TYR A 114 -17.69 2.96 -15.89
C TYR A 114 -17.75 1.44 -15.75
N GLU A 115 -16.62 0.78 -15.54
CA GLU A 115 -16.59 -0.67 -15.33
C GLU A 115 -17.23 -1.07 -14.00
N GLU A 116 -16.97 -0.35 -12.91
CA GLU A 116 -17.65 -0.58 -11.63
C GLU A 116 -19.17 -0.38 -11.73
N GLU A 117 -19.61 0.63 -12.49
CA GLU A 117 -21.04 0.86 -12.77
C GLU A 117 -21.64 -0.30 -13.58
N ARG A 118 -20.95 -0.76 -14.64
CA ARG A 118 -21.38 -1.86 -15.50
C ARG A 118 -21.50 -3.18 -14.75
N LEU A 119 -20.55 -3.47 -13.86
CA LEU A 119 -20.54 -4.68 -13.03
C LEU A 119 -21.62 -4.66 -11.94
N GLY A 120 -22.05 -3.51 -11.47
CA GLY A 120 -23.12 -3.34 -10.49
C GLY A 120 -22.87 -4.15 -9.22
N LYS A 121 -23.72 -5.17 -8.97
CA LYS A 121 -23.59 -6.03 -7.78
C LYS A 121 -22.34 -6.91 -7.77
N ASN A 122 -21.74 -7.12 -8.93
CA ASN A 122 -20.51 -7.91 -9.10
C ASN A 122 -19.24 -7.04 -9.15
N SER A 123 -19.36 -5.78 -8.76
CA SER A 123 -18.21 -4.85 -8.72
C SER A 123 -17.14 -5.32 -7.76
N PHE A 124 -15.88 -5.06 -8.11
CA PHE A 124 -14.72 -5.41 -7.29
C PHE A 124 -14.53 -4.50 -6.06
N GLY A 125 -15.27 -3.37 -6.02
CA GLY A 125 -15.09 -2.34 -5.00
C GLY A 125 -13.84 -1.50 -5.25
N SER A 126 -13.55 -1.18 -6.52
CA SER A 126 -12.43 -0.33 -6.93
C SER A 126 -12.44 1.01 -6.18
N THR A 127 -11.24 1.54 -5.97
CA THR A 127 -11.04 2.91 -5.44
C THR A 127 -11.43 3.98 -6.44
N LYS A 128 -11.76 3.59 -7.68
CA LYS A 128 -12.07 4.50 -8.81
C LYS A 128 -10.94 5.48 -9.12
N SER A 129 -9.71 5.01 -8.93
CA SER A 129 -8.49 5.79 -9.16
C SER A 129 -7.80 5.46 -10.49
N GLY A 130 -8.46 4.68 -11.35
CA GLY A 130 -7.97 4.36 -12.69
C GLY A 130 -6.79 3.37 -12.76
N ILE A 131 -6.50 2.66 -11.68
CA ILE A 131 -5.29 1.82 -11.58
C ILE A 131 -5.34 0.61 -12.52
N ALA A 132 -6.45 -0.12 -12.57
CA ALA A 132 -6.57 -1.29 -13.44
C ALA A 132 -6.49 -0.91 -14.93
N PRO A 133 -7.23 0.08 -15.45
CA PRO A 133 -7.08 0.54 -16.82
C PRO A 133 -5.68 1.06 -17.15
N PHE A 134 -5.03 1.76 -16.21
CA PHE A 134 -3.67 2.29 -16.36
C PHE A 134 -2.64 1.16 -16.55
N TYR A 135 -2.61 0.17 -15.66
CA TYR A 135 -1.68 -0.96 -15.79
C TYR A 135 -2.02 -1.84 -17.00
N GLY A 136 -3.31 -1.95 -17.36
CA GLY A 136 -3.72 -2.56 -18.61
C GLY A 136 -3.02 -1.90 -19.80
N ASP A 137 -3.08 -0.59 -19.93
CA ASP A 137 -2.44 0.18 -21.01
C ASP A 137 -0.92 0.07 -20.98
N LYS A 138 -0.30 0.09 -19.80
CA LYS A 138 1.13 -0.09 -19.65
C LYS A 138 1.60 -1.41 -20.27
N PHE A 139 0.94 -2.53 -19.98
CA PHE A 139 1.31 -3.85 -20.49
C PHE A 139 0.85 -4.09 -21.93
N GLN A 140 -0.19 -3.40 -22.39
CA GLN A 140 -0.58 -3.35 -23.82
C GLN A 140 0.34 -2.42 -24.65
N LYS A 141 1.26 -1.68 -24.01
CA LYS A 141 2.24 -0.78 -24.65
C LYS A 141 1.63 0.46 -25.32
N ILE A 142 0.46 0.87 -24.86
CA ILE A 142 -0.26 2.08 -25.32
C ILE A 142 -0.22 3.21 -24.28
N GLY A 143 0.36 2.97 -23.10
CA GLY A 143 0.60 4.01 -22.09
C GLY A 143 1.65 5.01 -22.52
N LEU A 144 1.68 6.18 -21.86
CA LEU A 144 2.63 7.27 -22.09
C LEU A 144 3.57 7.40 -20.91
N GLN A 145 4.88 7.45 -21.18
CA GLN A 145 5.88 7.85 -20.18
C GLN A 145 5.89 9.37 -20.01
N LEU A 146 6.23 9.85 -18.83
CA LEU A 146 6.24 11.27 -18.50
C LEU A 146 7.14 12.08 -19.46
N CYS A 147 8.33 11.58 -19.81
CA CYS A 147 9.23 12.25 -20.75
C CYS A 147 8.56 12.56 -22.09
N GLN A 148 7.62 11.74 -22.55
CA GLN A 148 6.96 11.91 -23.86
C GLN A 148 6.01 13.10 -23.90
N LEU A 149 5.57 13.62 -22.74
CA LEU A 149 4.77 14.85 -22.69
C LEU A 149 5.53 16.10 -23.17
N TYR A 150 6.86 16.04 -23.17
CA TYR A 150 7.74 17.14 -23.60
C TYR A 150 8.08 17.11 -25.10
N TYR A 151 7.55 16.14 -25.85
CA TYR A 151 7.75 15.99 -27.30
C TYR A 151 6.38 16.05 -28.01
N PRO A 152 5.94 17.23 -28.47
CA PRO A 152 4.57 17.46 -28.96
C PRO A 152 4.09 16.48 -30.03
N ASP A 153 4.96 16.15 -31.00
CA ASP A 153 4.60 15.22 -32.08
C ASP A 153 4.42 13.79 -31.55
N VAL A 154 5.30 13.34 -30.65
CA VAL A 154 5.19 12.03 -30.00
C VAL A 154 3.95 11.96 -29.11
N LEU A 155 3.68 13.02 -28.34
CA LEU A 155 2.48 13.10 -27.49
C LEU A 155 1.21 12.95 -28.34
N ARG A 156 1.12 13.72 -29.42
CA ARG A 156 -0.06 13.69 -30.33
C ARG A 156 -0.27 12.31 -30.94
N GLU A 157 0.78 11.72 -31.53
CA GLU A 157 0.73 10.42 -32.17
C GLU A 157 0.26 9.33 -31.19
N LYS A 158 0.90 9.28 -30.02
CA LYS A 158 0.57 8.26 -29.01
C LYS A 158 -0.82 8.42 -28.41
N LEU A 159 -1.23 9.66 -28.12
CA LEU A 159 -2.59 9.91 -27.62
C LEU A 159 -3.65 9.57 -28.67
N ALA A 160 -3.45 9.93 -29.93
CA ALA A 160 -4.37 9.57 -31.01
C ALA A 160 -4.54 8.04 -31.08
N HIS A 161 -3.43 7.28 -31.07
CA HIS A 161 -3.47 5.82 -31.09
C HIS A 161 -4.18 5.22 -29.84
N ALA A 162 -3.88 5.74 -28.65
CA ALA A 162 -4.55 5.29 -27.43
C ALA A 162 -6.05 5.59 -27.44
N LEU A 163 -6.43 6.80 -27.88
CA LEU A 163 -7.82 7.25 -27.93
C LEU A 163 -8.66 6.50 -28.96
N ASP A 164 -8.10 6.01 -30.06
CA ASP A 164 -8.82 5.14 -31.00
C ASP A 164 -9.42 3.95 -30.26
N ILE A 165 -8.64 3.27 -29.43
CA ILE A 165 -9.08 2.11 -28.66
C ILE A 165 -10.02 2.54 -27.53
N LYS A 166 -9.64 3.57 -26.77
CA LYS A 166 -10.39 4.00 -25.59
C LYS A 166 -11.75 4.60 -25.94
N ASN A 167 -11.80 5.43 -26.96
CA ASN A 167 -13.05 6.01 -27.42
C ASN A 167 -13.99 4.94 -28.01
N ALA A 168 -13.45 3.92 -28.69
CA ALA A 168 -14.29 2.79 -29.14
C ALA A 168 -14.93 2.07 -27.92
N MET A 169 -14.18 1.87 -26.82
CA MET A 169 -14.76 1.29 -25.60
C MET A 169 -15.75 2.25 -24.92
N ILE A 170 -15.39 3.52 -24.77
CA ILE A 170 -16.22 4.54 -24.11
C ILE A 170 -17.56 4.69 -24.80
N VAL A 171 -17.57 4.78 -26.14
CA VAL A 171 -18.79 5.00 -26.92
C VAL A 171 -19.61 3.71 -27.05
N ASN A 172 -18.98 2.59 -27.48
CA ASN A 172 -19.72 1.39 -27.85
C ASN A 172 -20.05 0.47 -26.67
N LEU A 173 -19.21 0.43 -25.63
CA LEU A 173 -19.43 -0.43 -24.46
C LEU A 173 -20.12 0.32 -23.32
N TYR A 174 -19.64 1.53 -23.01
CA TYR A 174 -20.14 2.29 -21.87
C TYR A 174 -21.17 3.35 -22.22
N HIS A 175 -21.40 3.61 -23.51
CA HIS A 175 -22.37 4.60 -24.00
C HIS A 175 -22.18 6.00 -23.41
N ARG A 176 -20.91 6.43 -23.41
CA ARG A 176 -20.46 7.73 -22.90
C ARG A 176 -19.83 8.56 -24.04
N GLU A 177 -19.70 9.88 -23.80
CA GLU A 177 -19.07 10.78 -24.74
C GLU A 177 -17.57 10.46 -24.90
N PRO A 178 -17.02 10.50 -26.12
CA PRO A 178 -15.62 10.26 -26.39
C PRO A 178 -14.74 11.35 -25.77
N VAL A 179 -13.49 11.01 -25.49
CA VAL A 179 -12.47 11.96 -25.06
C VAL A 179 -11.97 12.74 -26.26
N ASP A 180 -11.95 14.07 -26.15
CA ASP A 180 -11.41 14.97 -27.16
C ASP A 180 -9.88 14.99 -27.11
N LEU A 181 -9.23 14.69 -28.24
CA LEU A 181 -7.78 14.61 -28.36
C LEU A 181 -7.11 15.97 -28.11
N GLU A 182 -7.62 17.05 -28.72
CA GLU A 182 -7.01 18.37 -28.62
C GLU A 182 -7.09 18.93 -27.20
N ALA A 183 -8.24 18.81 -26.60
CA ALA A 183 -8.44 19.21 -25.21
C ALA A 183 -7.51 18.44 -24.26
N LEU A 184 -7.32 17.14 -24.50
CA LEU A 184 -6.41 16.33 -23.68
C LEU A 184 -4.95 16.73 -23.87
N ILE A 185 -4.50 17.02 -25.11
CA ILE A 185 -3.13 17.51 -25.40
C ILE A 185 -2.87 18.81 -24.66
N VAL A 186 -3.78 19.78 -24.76
CA VAL A 186 -3.65 21.08 -24.07
C VAL A 186 -3.49 20.87 -22.58
N LYS A 187 -4.40 20.10 -21.98
CA LYS A 187 -4.36 19.79 -20.54
C LYS A 187 -3.05 19.14 -20.11
N LEU A 188 -2.59 18.12 -20.83
CA LEU A 188 -1.37 17.40 -20.46
C LEU A 188 -0.11 18.27 -20.63
N THR A 189 -0.09 19.12 -21.64
CA THR A 189 1.02 20.07 -21.85
C THR A 189 1.12 21.06 -20.69
N GLU A 190 0.00 21.64 -20.25
CA GLU A 190 -0.02 22.55 -19.09
C GLU A 190 0.42 21.84 -17.80
N LEU A 191 -0.04 20.63 -17.58
CA LEU A 191 0.33 19.84 -16.41
C LEU A 191 1.82 19.46 -16.43
N ALA A 192 2.35 19.08 -17.58
CA ALA A 192 3.76 18.75 -17.76
C ALA A 192 4.67 19.92 -17.41
N GLU A 193 4.32 21.16 -17.84
CA GLU A 193 5.10 22.35 -17.50
C GLU A 193 5.11 22.62 -15.99
N ARG A 194 3.98 22.41 -15.32
CA ARG A 194 3.88 22.62 -13.86
C ARG A 194 4.74 21.64 -13.06
N ILE A 195 4.93 20.41 -13.51
CA ILE A 195 5.73 19.41 -12.80
C ILE A 195 7.18 19.33 -13.32
N ARG A 196 7.53 20.05 -14.39
CA ARG A 196 8.88 20.05 -14.99
C ARG A 196 10.03 20.19 -13.95
N PRO A 197 9.92 21.04 -12.91
CA PRO A 197 10.98 21.18 -11.90
C PRO A 197 11.27 19.91 -11.09
N TYR A 198 10.35 18.96 -11.06
CA TYR A 198 10.46 17.70 -10.30
C TYR A 198 10.95 16.54 -11.17
N VAL A 199 10.90 16.65 -12.49
CA VAL A 199 11.23 15.56 -13.43
C VAL A 199 12.74 15.36 -13.54
N ALA A 200 13.17 14.11 -13.39
CA ALA A 200 14.58 13.76 -13.39
C ALA A 200 14.83 12.35 -13.97
N ASP A 201 16.08 12.11 -14.42
CA ASP A 201 16.60 10.76 -14.62
C ASP A 201 16.84 10.11 -13.24
N THR A 202 15.77 9.52 -12.72
CA THR A 202 15.82 8.84 -11.41
C THR A 202 16.63 7.56 -11.45
N ASP A 203 16.78 6.91 -12.60
CA ASP A 203 17.57 5.68 -12.72
C ASP A 203 19.05 5.99 -12.48
N ALA A 204 19.59 7.04 -13.14
CA ALA A 204 20.95 7.50 -12.89
C ALA A 204 21.14 7.96 -11.43
N TYR A 205 20.20 8.73 -10.90
CA TYR A 205 20.23 9.21 -9.52
C TYR A 205 20.24 8.07 -8.50
N MET A 206 19.33 7.10 -8.63
CA MET A 206 19.23 5.97 -7.70
C MET A 206 20.44 5.03 -7.77
N MET A 207 20.97 4.79 -8.98
CA MET A 207 22.18 4.00 -9.16
C MET A 207 23.41 4.67 -8.52
N GLN A 208 23.51 5.99 -8.59
CA GLN A 208 24.56 6.74 -7.90
C GLN A 208 24.37 6.67 -6.39
N ALA A 209 23.16 6.88 -5.89
CA ALA A 209 22.84 6.80 -4.46
C ALA A 209 23.22 5.42 -3.85
N VAL A 210 22.97 4.33 -4.59
CA VAL A 210 23.39 2.98 -4.17
C VAL A 210 24.91 2.87 -4.10
N ARG A 211 25.65 3.38 -5.08
CA ARG A 211 27.14 3.39 -5.10
C ARG A 211 27.73 4.20 -3.95
N GLU A 212 27.08 5.31 -3.60
CA GLU A 212 27.46 6.18 -2.48
C GLU A 212 27.09 5.61 -1.11
N GLY A 213 26.41 4.46 -1.07
CA GLY A 213 26.00 3.83 0.17
C GLY A 213 24.87 4.54 0.91
N LYS A 214 24.08 5.38 0.22
CA LYS A 214 22.91 6.07 0.81
C LYS A 214 21.94 5.10 1.45
N LYS A 215 21.26 5.56 2.51
CA LYS A 215 20.16 4.85 3.14
C LYS A 215 18.88 5.11 2.35
N ILE A 216 18.40 4.08 1.66
CA ILE A 216 17.23 4.15 0.77
C ILE A 216 16.12 3.32 1.35
N LEU A 217 14.93 3.91 1.51
CA LEU A 217 13.70 3.23 1.93
C LEU A 217 12.76 3.10 0.73
N LEU A 218 12.47 1.87 0.34
CA LEU A 218 11.45 1.56 -0.67
C LEU A 218 10.10 1.42 0.02
N GLU A 219 9.19 2.33 -0.26
CA GLU A 219 7.87 2.37 0.32
C GLU A 219 6.85 1.71 -0.60
N GLY A 220 6.38 0.51 -0.19
CA GLY A 220 5.29 -0.20 -0.84
C GLY A 220 3.92 0.28 -0.38
N GLN A 221 2.92 0.01 -1.19
CA GLN A 221 1.52 0.17 -0.81
C GLN A 221 0.76 -1.13 -1.01
N LEU A 222 -0.39 -1.26 -0.32
CA LEU A 222 -1.14 -2.50 -0.24
C LEU A 222 -0.34 -3.63 0.43
N GLY A 223 -0.67 -4.89 0.18
CA GLY A 223 0.00 -6.04 0.79
C GLY A 223 -0.03 -7.26 -0.12
N THR A 224 0.65 -8.32 0.28
CA THR A 224 0.87 -9.53 -0.52
C THR A 224 -0.40 -10.12 -1.10
N LEU A 225 -1.47 -10.16 -0.31
CA LEU A 225 -2.74 -10.78 -0.75
C LEU A 225 -3.49 -9.93 -1.80
N ARG A 226 -2.97 -8.77 -2.15
CA ARG A 226 -3.45 -7.92 -3.25
C ARG A 226 -2.53 -7.96 -4.49
N ASP A 227 -1.51 -8.82 -4.49
CA ASP A 227 -0.63 -9.02 -5.65
C ASP A 227 -1.37 -9.75 -6.78
N PRO A 228 -1.19 -9.37 -8.07
CA PRO A 228 -1.87 -10.01 -9.20
C PRO A 228 -1.56 -11.50 -9.36
N ASP A 229 -0.34 -11.92 -9.02
CA ASP A 229 0.15 -13.29 -9.23
C ASP A 229 0.02 -14.15 -7.97
N HIS A 230 0.22 -13.55 -6.79
CA HIS A 230 0.29 -14.26 -5.51
C HIS A 230 -0.87 -13.96 -4.55
N GLY A 231 -1.74 -13.01 -4.89
CA GLY A 231 -2.88 -12.60 -4.05
C GLY A 231 -4.15 -13.39 -4.30
N ILE A 232 -5.24 -12.87 -3.74
CA ILE A 232 -6.59 -13.46 -3.83
C ILE A 232 -7.29 -13.08 -5.14
N TYR A 233 -6.66 -13.38 -6.28
CA TYR A 233 -7.20 -13.05 -7.59
C TYR A 233 -8.64 -13.54 -7.76
N PRO A 234 -9.58 -12.74 -8.37
CA PRO A 234 -9.33 -11.45 -9.03
C PRO A 234 -9.42 -10.20 -8.13
N MET A 235 -9.62 -10.35 -6.82
CA MET A 235 -9.76 -9.23 -5.88
C MET A 235 -8.37 -8.69 -5.45
N VAL A 236 -7.60 -8.25 -6.42
CA VAL A 236 -6.21 -7.77 -6.30
C VAL A 236 -6.07 -6.34 -6.84
N THR A 237 -4.92 -5.72 -6.62
CA THR A 237 -4.51 -4.52 -7.35
C THR A 237 -3.79 -4.92 -8.64
N SER A 238 -3.64 -3.99 -9.57
CA SER A 238 -2.97 -4.29 -10.86
C SER A 238 -1.47 -3.99 -10.84
N SER A 239 -0.93 -3.54 -9.72
CA SER A 239 0.52 -3.41 -9.49
C SER A 239 1.01 -4.49 -8.54
N SER A 240 2.30 -4.86 -8.62
CA SER A 240 2.87 -5.80 -7.65
C SER A 240 3.30 -5.08 -6.37
N PRO A 241 2.67 -5.38 -5.20
CA PRO A 241 3.06 -4.85 -3.90
C PRO A 241 4.22 -5.62 -3.26
N LEU A 242 4.81 -6.60 -3.96
CA LEU A 242 5.89 -7.41 -3.44
C LEU A 242 7.22 -6.64 -3.43
N ALA A 243 8.04 -6.88 -2.40
CA ALA A 243 9.39 -6.32 -2.30
C ALA A 243 10.26 -6.70 -3.50
N GLY A 244 10.00 -7.87 -4.12
CA GLY A 244 10.67 -8.31 -5.34
C GLY A 244 10.48 -7.37 -6.55
N TYR A 245 9.38 -6.61 -6.62
CA TYR A 245 9.17 -5.58 -7.63
C TYR A 245 9.85 -4.25 -7.26
N GLY A 246 10.20 -4.06 -5.98
CA GLY A 246 10.84 -2.83 -5.50
C GLY A 246 12.03 -2.36 -6.33
N PRO A 247 13.02 -3.23 -6.63
CA PRO A 247 14.15 -2.88 -7.48
C PRO A 247 13.76 -2.39 -8.87
N VAL A 248 12.81 -3.04 -9.50
CA VAL A 248 12.31 -2.68 -10.84
C VAL A 248 11.61 -1.32 -10.79
N GLY A 249 10.71 -1.17 -9.82
CA GLY A 249 9.89 0.04 -9.72
C GLY A 249 10.62 1.27 -9.16
N ALA A 250 11.77 1.08 -8.51
CA ALA A 250 12.61 2.15 -7.95
C ALA A 250 13.88 2.45 -8.78
N GLY A 251 14.23 1.60 -9.75
CA GLY A 251 15.46 1.75 -10.53
C GLY A 251 16.75 1.42 -9.74
N VAL A 252 16.70 0.43 -8.84
CA VAL A 252 17.86 -0.01 -8.06
C VAL A 252 18.21 -1.48 -8.35
N PRO A 253 19.47 -1.91 -8.16
CA PRO A 253 19.84 -3.31 -8.34
C PRO A 253 19.17 -4.23 -7.30
N VAL A 254 18.74 -5.42 -7.71
CA VAL A 254 18.10 -6.42 -6.82
C VAL A 254 18.98 -6.75 -5.61
N TRP A 255 20.28 -6.90 -5.80
CA TRP A 255 21.23 -7.23 -4.72
C TRP A 255 21.39 -6.11 -3.67
N SER A 256 20.91 -4.89 -3.94
CA SER A 256 21.02 -3.75 -3.03
C SER A 256 20.05 -3.83 -1.83
N ILE A 257 18.93 -4.51 -1.96
CA ILE A 257 18.00 -4.72 -0.85
C ILE A 257 18.64 -5.65 0.19
N LYS A 258 18.72 -5.17 1.43
CA LYS A 258 19.30 -5.90 2.55
C LYS A 258 18.27 -6.27 3.60
N GLU A 259 17.22 -5.48 3.73
CA GLU A 259 16.16 -5.67 4.71
C GLU A 259 14.80 -5.53 4.03
N VAL A 260 13.90 -6.43 4.35
CA VAL A 260 12.50 -6.40 3.94
C VAL A 260 11.64 -6.47 5.19
N ILE A 261 11.00 -5.35 5.52
CA ILE A 261 10.13 -5.19 6.68
C ILE A 261 8.70 -5.44 6.24
N ALA A 262 8.15 -6.58 6.62
CA ALA A 262 6.75 -6.89 6.37
C ALA A 262 5.89 -6.35 7.52
N VAL A 263 4.92 -5.49 7.20
CA VAL A 263 4.03 -4.92 8.21
C VAL A 263 2.78 -5.78 8.33
N THR A 264 2.38 -6.08 9.56
CA THR A 264 1.10 -6.73 9.91
C THR A 264 0.45 -6.01 11.09
N LYS A 265 -0.86 -6.17 11.29
CA LYS A 265 -1.55 -5.74 12.53
C LYS A 265 -1.54 -6.87 13.56
N ALA A 266 -1.77 -6.54 14.81
CA ALA A 266 -2.03 -7.52 15.86
C ALA A 266 -3.38 -8.28 15.68
N TYR A 267 -4.18 -7.90 14.72
CA TYR A 267 -5.40 -8.54 14.22
C TYR A 267 -5.45 -8.35 12.70
N SER A 268 -6.46 -8.85 12.01
CA SER A 268 -6.58 -8.69 10.56
C SER A 268 -7.59 -7.62 10.17
N SER A 269 -7.31 -6.85 9.13
CA SER A 269 -8.28 -5.95 8.49
C SER A 269 -8.15 -5.98 6.97
N CYS A 270 -9.26 -5.75 6.29
CA CYS A 270 -9.33 -5.81 4.84
C CYS A 270 -10.27 -4.74 4.30
N VAL A 271 -9.90 -4.10 3.19
CA VAL A 271 -10.78 -3.26 2.37
C VAL A 271 -11.06 -3.98 1.06
N GLY A 272 -12.30 -3.89 0.57
CA GLY A 272 -12.72 -4.51 -0.68
C GLY A 272 -13.19 -5.96 -0.55
N ALA A 273 -13.53 -6.55 -1.68
CA ALA A 273 -14.07 -7.89 -1.79
C ALA A 273 -12.99 -8.99 -1.65
N GLY A 274 -13.44 -10.22 -1.65
CA GLY A 274 -12.63 -11.42 -1.63
C GLY A 274 -12.68 -12.18 -0.31
N PRO A 275 -12.15 -13.42 -0.28
CA PRO A 275 -12.16 -14.25 0.91
C PRO A 275 -11.32 -13.64 2.02
N PHE A 276 -11.84 -13.74 3.24
CA PHE A 276 -11.21 -13.30 4.47
C PHE A 276 -11.56 -14.32 5.55
N THR A 277 -10.77 -15.38 5.64
CA THR A 277 -11.09 -16.60 6.42
C THR A 277 -11.38 -16.33 7.90
N THR A 278 -10.72 -15.34 8.50
CA THR A 278 -10.87 -14.97 9.91
C THR A 278 -11.85 -13.82 10.14
N GLU A 279 -12.66 -13.44 9.14
CA GLU A 279 -13.59 -12.31 9.23
C GLU A 279 -14.59 -12.45 10.37
N LEU A 280 -14.79 -11.36 11.11
CA LEU A 280 -15.76 -11.24 12.18
C LEU A 280 -17.00 -10.50 11.71
N PHE A 281 -18.14 -10.82 12.34
CA PHE A 281 -19.43 -10.23 12.06
C PHE A 281 -20.14 -9.80 13.35
N GLY A 282 -21.19 -8.98 13.21
CA GLY A 282 -22.02 -8.54 14.33
C GLY A 282 -21.25 -7.68 15.35
N ASP A 283 -21.62 -7.80 16.62
CA ASP A 283 -21.13 -6.96 17.71
C ASP A 283 -19.62 -7.09 17.95
N GLU A 284 -19.07 -8.29 17.79
CA GLU A 284 -17.63 -8.57 17.94
C GLU A 284 -16.81 -7.80 16.89
N ALA A 285 -17.26 -7.82 15.64
CA ALA A 285 -16.62 -7.05 14.58
C ALA A 285 -16.73 -5.54 14.81
N GLU A 286 -17.88 -5.08 15.29
CA GLU A 286 -18.12 -3.66 15.53
C GLU A 286 -17.28 -3.15 16.71
N GLU A 287 -17.12 -3.93 17.77
CA GLU A 287 -16.27 -3.57 18.91
C GLU A 287 -14.80 -3.47 18.51
N LEU A 288 -14.29 -4.47 17.77
CA LEU A 288 -12.91 -4.43 17.26
C LEU A 288 -12.71 -3.25 16.30
N ARG A 289 -13.69 -2.97 15.43
CA ARG A 289 -13.65 -1.88 14.47
C ARG A 289 -13.58 -0.51 15.15
N LYS A 290 -14.39 -0.29 16.19
CA LYS A 290 -14.42 0.97 16.95
C LYS A 290 -13.09 1.24 17.67
N ARG A 291 -12.44 0.19 18.15
CA ARG A 291 -11.17 0.30 18.89
C ARG A 291 -9.95 0.39 17.97
N GLY A 292 -10.07 -0.07 16.73
CA GLY A 292 -8.96 -0.16 15.79
C GLY A 292 -8.42 1.19 15.35
N GLY A 293 -7.09 1.29 15.22
CA GLY A 293 -6.42 2.48 14.71
C GLY A 293 -6.65 3.78 15.48
N ASP A 294 -6.37 4.89 14.84
CA ASP A 294 -6.50 6.25 15.40
C ASP A 294 -7.98 6.69 15.55
N ARG A 295 -8.85 6.28 14.63
CA ARG A 295 -10.26 6.69 14.54
C ARG A 295 -11.20 5.52 14.24
N GLY A 296 -10.83 4.32 14.63
CA GLY A 296 -11.52 3.10 14.25
C GLY A 296 -11.07 2.56 12.89
N GLU A 297 -11.45 1.34 12.60
CA GLU A 297 -11.20 0.69 11.30
C GLU A 297 -12.19 1.18 10.23
N TYR A 298 -11.96 2.43 9.79
CA TYR A 298 -12.71 3.08 8.72
C TYR A 298 -11.73 3.61 7.67
N GLY A 299 -12.15 3.60 6.42
CA GLY A 299 -11.34 4.12 5.31
C GLY A 299 -11.01 5.60 5.50
N ALA A 300 -9.73 5.97 5.43
CA ALA A 300 -9.28 7.35 5.68
C ALA A 300 -9.94 8.39 4.76
N THR A 301 -10.23 7.99 3.51
CA THR A 301 -10.83 8.86 2.48
C THR A 301 -12.34 8.66 2.35
N THR A 302 -12.79 7.40 2.42
CA THR A 302 -14.18 7.04 2.10
C THR A 302 -15.08 6.93 3.33
N GLY A 303 -14.51 6.83 4.54
CA GLY A 303 -15.24 6.54 5.77
C GLY A 303 -15.90 5.16 5.81
N ARG A 304 -15.67 4.29 4.79
CA ARG A 304 -16.26 2.95 4.76
C ARG A 304 -15.73 2.09 5.90
N PRO A 305 -16.58 1.32 6.61
CA PRO A 305 -16.12 0.38 7.62
C PRO A 305 -15.27 -0.70 6.96
N ARG A 306 -14.08 -0.94 7.53
CA ARG A 306 -13.22 -2.04 7.12
C ARG A 306 -13.76 -3.35 7.65
N ARG A 307 -13.55 -4.41 6.90
CA ARG A 307 -13.72 -5.78 7.38
C ARG A 307 -12.60 -6.05 8.38
N VAL A 308 -12.94 -6.68 9.50
CA VAL A 308 -11.99 -7.00 10.57
C VAL A 308 -12.06 -8.47 10.90
N GLY A 309 -10.98 -9.02 11.42
CA GLY A 309 -10.89 -10.43 11.79
C GLY A 309 -9.77 -10.68 12.78
N TRP A 310 -9.72 -11.87 13.36
CA TRP A 310 -8.62 -12.28 14.22
C TRP A 310 -7.32 -12.45 13.41
N PHE A 311 -6.18 -12.43 14.11
CA PHE A 311 -4.88 -12.62 13.47
C PHE A 311 -4.84 -13.96 12.73
N ASP A 312 -4.34 -13.93 11.49
CA ASP A 312 -4.25 -15.08 10.60
C ASP A 312 -2.78 -15.45 10.36
N CYS A 313 -2.29 -16.46 11.09
CA CYS A 313 -0.90 -16.91 10.96
C CYS A 313 -0.62 -17.51 9.58
N VAL A 314 -1.60 -18.19 8.97
CA VAL A 314 -1.42 -18.82 7.65
C VAL A 314 -1.24 -17.76 6.57
N ALA A 315 -2.12 -16.76 6.55
CA ALA A 315 -2.05 -15.65 5.61
C ALA A 315 -0.79 -14.79 5.83
N THR A 316 -0.42 -14.52 7.10
CA THR A 316 0.74 -13.68 7.43
C THR A 316 2.05 -14.40 7.11
N ARG A 317 2.17 -15.70 7.43
CA ARG A 317 3.33 -16.53 7.06
C ARG A 317 3.54 -16.51 5.55
N TYR A 318 2.51 -16.84 4.79
CA TYR A 318 2.54 -16.77 3.34
C TYR A 318 2.96 -15.39 2.83
N GLY A 319 2.38 -14.33 3.41
CA GLY A 319 2.75 -12.98 3.05
C GLY A 319 4.22 -12.67 3.30
N CYS A 320 4.76 -13.03 4.46
CA CYS A 320 6.18 -12.86 4.77
C CYS A 320 7.10 -13.66 3.83
N GLU A 321 6.73 -14.89 3.51
CA GLU A 321 7.47 -15.75 2.57
C GLU A 321 7.52 -15.14 1.16
N MET A 322 6.37 -14.72 0.62
CA MET A 322 6.30 -14.09 -0.71
C MET A 322 7.02 -12.75 -0.79
N GLN A 323 7.03 -11.99 0.31
CA GLN A 323 7.80 -10.76 0.41
C GLN A 323 9.32 -11.01 0.54
N GLY A 324 9.73 -12.21 0.94
CA GLY A 324 11.11 -12.45 1.37
C GLY A 324 11.46 -11.64 2.62
N ALA A 325 10.51 -11.54 3.56
CA ALA A 325 10.64 -10.72 4.75
C ALA A 325 11.82 -11.16 5.63
N THR A 326 12.64 -10.21 6.03
CA THR A 326 13.73 -10.42 6.99
C THR A 326 13.27 -10.16 8.43
N GLU A 327 12.22 -9.34 8.57
CA GLU A 327 11.61 -9.00 9.84
C GLU A 327 10.18 -8.50 9.66
N VAL A 328 9.43 -8.52 10.75
CA VAL A 328 8.04 -8.05 10.84
C VAL A 328 7.94 -6.81 11.71
N ALA A 329 7.16 -5.85 11.24
CA ALA A 329 6.64 -4.75 12.07
C ALA A 329 5.17 -5.02 12.39
N MET A 330 4.86 -5.24 13.66
CA MET A 330 3.49 -5.39 14.15
C MET A 330 2.91 -4.03 14.54
N THR A 331 1.70 -3.73 14.10
CA THR A 331 0.96 -2.52 14.48
C THR A 331 -0.27 -2.85 15.32
N ASN A 332 -0.81 -1.84 16.02
CA ASN A 332 -2.08 -1.89 16.74
C ASN A 332 -2.14 -2.93 17.87
N LEU A 333 -1.02 -3.18 18.58
CA LEU A 333 -1.03 -4.06 19.75
C LEU A 333 -1.95 -3.56 20.86
N ASP A 334 -1.99 -2.23 21.06
CA ASP A 334 -2.83 -1.54 22.06
C ASP A 334 -4.33 -1.81 21.90
N VAL A 335 -4.78 -2.11 20.68
CA VAL A 335 -6.19 -2.35 20.36
C VAL A 335 -6.75 -3.58 21.08
N LEU A 336 -5.94 -4.61 21.30
CA LEU A 336 -6.39 -5.89 21.89
C LEU A 336 -6.45 -5.90 23.41
N GLY A 337 -6.02 -4.81 24.07
CA GLY A 337 -5.94 -4.72 25.53
C GLY A 337 -7.29 -4.85 26.30
N TYR A 338 -8.42 -4.94 25.61
CA TYR A 338 -9.74 -5.13 26.24
C TYR A 338 -10.17 -6.60 26.38
N LEU A 339 -9.49 -7.52 25.71
CA LEU A 339 -9.88 -8.92 25.61
C LEU A 339 -9.41 -9.76 26.81
N ASP A 340 -10.21 -10.73 27.21
CA ASP A 340 -9.84 -11.78 28.18
C ASP A 340 -9.07 -12.90 27.50
N GLU A 341 -9.51 -13.29 26.30
CA GLU A 341 -8.89 -14.28 25.43
C GLU A 341 -8.81 -13.73 24.00
N ILE A 342 -7.72 -14.01 23.31
CA ILE A 342 -7.47 -13.57 21.93
C ILE A 342 -7.40 -14.80 21.03
N PRO A 343 -8.39 -15.02 20.14
CA PRO A 343 -8.32 -16.08 19.14
C PRO A 343 -7.25 -15.76 18.09
N VAL A 344 -6.43 -16.76 17.74
CA VAL A 344 -5.41 -16.69 16.71
C VAL A 344 -5.63 -17.85 15.73
N CYS A 345 -5.79 -17.58 14.46
CA CYS A 345 -5.92 -18.61 13.43
C CYS A 345 -4.54 -19.20 13.11
N VAL A 346 -4.36 -20.47 13.37
CA VAL A 346 -3.09 -21.20 13.18
C VAL A 346 -3.11 -22.13 11.97
N ALA A 347 -4.28 -22.48 11.47
CA ALA A 347 -4.49 -23.32 10.31
C ALA A 347 -5.89 -23.11 9.74
N TYR A 348 -6.17 -23.70 8.59
CA TYR A 348 -7.52 -23.77 8.03
C TYR A 348 -8.04 -25.19 8.02
N GLU A 349 -9.37 -25.36 7.98
CA GLU A 349 -10.04 -26.59 7.64
C GLU A 349 -10.64 -26.45 6.24
N LEU A 350 -10.32 -27.38 5.37
CA LEU A 350 -10.89 -27.50 4.02
C LEU A 350 -11.39 -28.95 3.82
N ASN A 351 -12.70 -29.13 3.62
CA ASN A 351 -13.35 -30.42 3.44
C ASN A 351 -13.07 -31.45 4.58
N GLY A 352 -12.92 -30.97 5.81
CA GLY A 352 -12.63 -31.79 6.99
C GLY A 352 -11.14 -32.10 7.20
N GLU A 353 -10.26 -31.61 6.32
CA GLU A 353 -8.82 -31.75 6.46
C GLU A 353 -8.17 -30.45 6.94
N ARG A 354 -7.11 -30.59 7.74
CA ARG A 354 -6.29 -29.45 8.19
C ARG A 354 -5.37 -28.99 7.07
N VAL A 355 -5.33 -27.69 6.82
CA VAL A 355 -4.47 -27.04 5.81
C VAL A 355 -3.62 -25.98 6.51
N ASP A 356 -2.29 -26.13 6.43
CA ASP A 356 -1.31 -25.23 7.09
C ASP A 356 -0.63 -24.26 6.11
N HIS A 357 -1.03 -24.26 4.85
CA HIS A 357 -0.54 -23.33 3.81
C HIS A 357 -1.68 -22.48 3.26
N PHE A 358 -1.35 -21.32 2.67
CA PHE A 358 -2.32 -20.40 2.09
C PHE A 358 -2.82 -20.93 0.73
N PRO A 359 -4.11 -21.28 0.57
CA PRO A 359 -4.62 -21.87 -0.65
C PRO A 359 -5.00 -20.84 -1.70
N VAL A 360 -5.16 -21.26 -2.95
CA VAL A 360 -5.71 -20.43 -4.04
C VAL A 360 -7.15 -20.01 -3.74
N THR A 361 -7.59 -18.87 -4.30
CA THR A 361 -8.87 -18.22 -3.99
C THR A 361 -10.09 -19.15 -3.94
N PRO A 362 -10.36 -20.03 -4.94
CA PRO A 362 -11.54 -20.90 -4.89
C PRO A 362 -11.55 -21.93 -3.74
N LYS A 363 -10.37 -22.31 -3.24
CA LYS A 363 -10.22 -23.15 -2.06
C LYS A 363 -10.34 -22.33 -0.78
N LEU A 364 -9.74 -21.13 -0.78
CA LEU A 364 -9.76 -20.22 0.37
C LEU A 364 -11.19 -19.81 0.74
N GLU A 365 -12.08 -19.63 -0.25
CA GLU A 365 -13.51 -19.35 -0.04
C GLU A 365 -14.26 -20.45 0.72
N GLN A 366 -13.73 -21.67 0.71
CA GLN A 366 -14.31 -22.83 1.39
C GLN A 366 -13.64 -23.13 2.74
N CYS A 367 -12.54 -22.43 3.03
CA CYS A 367 -11.78 -22.63 4.25
C CYS A 367 -12.50 -22.08 5.47
N LYS A 368 -12.38 -22.80 6.59
CA LYS A 368 -12.76 -22.34 7.93
C LYS A 368 -11.52 -22.18 8.78
N PRO A 369 -11.45 -21.14 9.64
CA PRO A 369 -10.31 -20.93 10.51
C PRO A 369 -10.27 -21.95 11.66
N ILE A 370 -9.07 -22.44 11.97
CA ILE A 370 -8.79 -23.23 13.18
C ILE A 370 -8.06 -22.30 14.15
N TYR A 371 -8.73 -22.03 15.28
CA TYR A 371 -8.24 -21.09 16.28
C TYR A 371 -7.58 -21.78 17.48
N VAL A 372 -6.52 -21.12 17.97
CA VAL A 372 -5.99 -21.26 19.32
C VAL A 372 -6.36 -20.00 20.09
N LYS A 373 -6.73 -20.12 21.35
CA LYS A 373 -7.03 -18.98 22.24
C LYS A 373 -5.84 -18.72 23.13
N LEU A 374 -5.35 -17.50 23.11
CA LEU A 374 -4.28 -17.01 23.98
C LEU A 374 -4.88 -16.10 25.06
N PRO A 375 -4.31 -16.07 26.28
CA PRO A 375 -4.79 -15.17 27.32
C PRO A 375 -4.55 -13.70 26.92
N GLY A 376 -5.54 -12.85 27.13
CA GLY A 376 -5.43 -11.41 26.95
C GLY A 376 -4.70 -10.75 28.12
N TRP A 377 -4.35 -9.48 27.97
CA TRP A 377 -3.60 -8.74 28.98
C TRP A 377 -4.41 -7.69 29.74
N LYS A 378 -5.62 -7.36 29.35
CA LYS A 378 -6.59 -6.50 30.05
C LYS A 378 -6.05 -5.17 30.55
N CYS A 379 -5.12 -4.56 29.84
CA CYS A 379 -4.59 -3.24 30.18
C CYS A 379 -4.13 -2.49 28.93
N ASP A 380 -3.95 -1.19 29.09
CA ASP A 380 -3.40 -0.31 28.05
C ASP A 380 -1.88 -0.52 27.95
N THR A 381 -1.39 -0.73 26.73
CA THR A 381 0.05 -0.89 26.45
C THR A 381 0.69 0.38 25.86
N ARG A 382 -0.11 1.44 25.63
CA ARG A 382 0.41 2.72 25.11
C ARG A 382 1.41 3.34 26.11
N GLY A 383 2.44 3.95 25.55
CA GLY A 383 3.50 4.57 26.36
C GLY A 383 4.58 3.63 26.88
N ILE A 384 4.40 2.30 26.80
CA ILE A 384 5.47 1.33 27.10
C ILE A 384 6.53 1.45 26.01
N LYS A 385 7.81 1.50 26.41
CA LYS A 385 8.95 1.73 25.51
C LYS A 385 9.88 0.53 25.35
N SER A 386 9.75 -0.48 26.21
CA SER A 386 10.58 -1.68 26.20
C SER A 386 9.72 -2.93 26.09
N PHE A 387 10.21 -3.95 25.35
CA PHE A 387 9.52 -5.24 25.23
C PHE A 387 9.34 -5.93 26.59
N ASP A 388 10.34 -5.83 27.46
CA ASP A 388 10.32 -6.47 28.79
C ASP A 388 9.30 -5.83 29.75
N GLU A 389 8.92 -4.57 29.51
CA GLU A 389 7.89 -3.86 30.27
C GLU A 389 6.46 -4.19 29.82
N LEU A 390 6.31 -4.83 28.67
CA LEU A 390 4.98 -5.29 28.22
C LEU A 390 4.42 -6.34 29.20
N PRO A 391 3.08 -6.38 29.40
CA PRO A 391 2.43 -7.45 30.13
C PRO A 391 2.88 -8.83 29.63
N GLU A 392 3.05 -9.79 30.54
CA GLU A 392 3.51 -11.14 30.20
C GLU A 392 2.70 -11.77 29.06
N ASN A 393 1.36 -11.67 29.12
CA ASN A 393 0.48 -12.20 28.08
C ASN A 393 0.67 -11.50 26.73
N ALA A 394 0.97 -10.18 26.73
CA ALA A 394 1.24 -9.45 25.48
C ALA A 394 2.58 -9.90 24.86
N ARG A 395 3.62 -10.12 25.67
CA ARG A 395 4.89 -10.70 25.21
C ARG A 395 4.70 -12.10 24.65
N HIS A 396 3.97 -12.96 25.38
CA HIS A 396 3.66 -14.32 24.96
C HIS A 396 2.87 -14.33 23.65
N TYR A 397 1.91 -13.39 23.47
CA TYR A 397 1.16 -13.23 22.21
C TYR A 397 2.12 -12.95 21.04
N ILE A 398 3.02 -11.98 21.18
CA ILE A 398 3.99 -11.61 20.14
C ILE A 398 4.93 -12.78 19.82
N GLU A 399 5.47 -13.45 20.84
CA GLU A 399 6.36 -14.60 20.68
C GLU A 399 5.69 -15.81 20.04
N PHE A 400 4.41 -16.03 20.38
CA PHE A 400 3.60 -17.06 19.73
C PHE A 400 3.42 -16.77 18.24
N LEU A 401 3.05 -15.53 17.89
CA LEU A 401 2.89 -15.13 16.48
C LEU A 401 4.21 -15.20 15.72
N GLU A 402 5.31 -14.74 16.30
CA GLU A 402 6.65 -14.84 15.71
C GLU A 402 7.00 -16.28 15.35
N LYS A 403 6.72 -17.21 16.26
CA LYS A 403 6.96 -18.65 16.05
C LYS A 403 6.06 -19.22 14.93
N GLU A 404 4.77 -18.89 14.96
CA GLU A 404 3.81 -19.39 13.97
C GLU A 404 4.02 -18.80 12.58
N VAL A 405 4.42 -17.52 12.48
CA VAL A 405 4.73 -16.86 11.21
C VAL A 405 6.10 -17.26 10.68
N GLY A 406 7.05 -17.60 11.55
CA GLY A 406 8.41 -17.99 11.18
C GLY A 406 9.30 -16.82 10.74
N CYS A 407 8.98 -15.58 11.15
CA CYS A 407 9.73 -14.38 10.82
C CYS A 407 9.88 -13.51 12.08
N PRO A 408 11.06 -12.93 12.38
CA PRO A 408 11.27 -12.17 13.62
C PRO A 408 10.42 -10.90 13.68
N PHE A 409 9.72 -10.66 14.80
CA PHE A 409 8.95 -9.45 15.06
C PHE A 409 9.84 -8.43 15.77
N LYS A 410 10.42 -7.49 15.00
CA LYS A 410 11.42 -6.53 15.50
C LYS A 410 10.85 -5.18 15.91
N LEU A 411 9.74 -4.77 15.29
CA LEU A 411 9.09 -3.50 15.55
C LEU A 411 7.68 -3.75 16.05
N ILE A 412 7.37 -3.28 17.25
CA ILE A 412 6.04 -3.47 17.88
C ILE A 412 5.43 -2.09 18.14
N SER A 413 4.41 -1.74 17.37
CA SER A 413 3.66 -0.49 17.56
C SER A 413 2.52 -0.70 18.55
N ASN A 414 2.53 0.06 19.64
CA ASN A 414 1.59 0.01 20.74
C ASN A 414 0.79 1.32 20.93
N GLY A 415 0.63 2.10 19.86
CA GLY A 415 -0.18 3.31 19.84
C GLY A 415 -0.11 4.00 18.47
N PRO A 416 -0.84 5.12 18.25
CA PRO A 416 -0.94 5.75 16.93
C PRO A 416 0.25 6.64 16.56
N ARG A 417 1.01 7.14 17.53
CA ARG A 417 2.08 8.11 17.31
C ARG A 417 3.38 7.46 16.82
N ARG A 418 4.19 8.23 16.09
CA ARG A 418 5.52 7.84 15.58
C ARG A 418 6.44 7.24 16.66
N ASP A 419 6.42 7.80 17.87
CA ASP A 419 7.27 7.42 18.99
C ASP A 419 6.72 6.26 19.83
N GLU A 420 5.52 5.75 19.51
CA GLU A 420 4.90 4.60 20.19
C GLU A 420 5.25 3.29 19.46
N ILE A 421 6.54 3.02 19.40
CA ILE A 421 7.12 1.81 18.81
C ILE A 421 8.20 1.26 19.74
N ILE A 422 8.12 -0.03 20.01
CA ILE A 422 9.10 -0.81 20.76
C ILE A 422 10.00 -1.51 19.74
N TYR A 423 11.31 -1.35 19.90
CA TYR A 423 12.33 -2.12 19.17
C TYR A 423 12.69 -3.37 19.98
N ARG A 424 12.81 -4.52 19.28
CA ARG A 424 13.10 -5.82 19.89
C ARG A 424 14.36 -6.48 19.32
#